data_53e3bfa5c75c7da4d24d09adf3525e4a
#
_entry.id   53e3bfa5c75c7da4d24d09adf3525e4a
#
_cell.length_a   1.000
_cell.length_b   1.000
_cell.length_c   1.000
_cell.angle_alpha   90.00
_cell.angle_beta   90.00
_cell.angle_gamma   90.00
#
_symmetry.space_group_name_H-M   'P 1'
#
loop_
_entity.id
_entity.type
_entity.pdbx_description
1 polymer ?
#
loop_
_entity_poly.entity_id
_entity_poly.type
_entity_poly.pdbx_seq_one_letter_code
_entity_poly.pdbx_strand_id
1 'polypeptide(L)'
;GSVADLDGDGRYEIVLKWEPSNAKDNAHGGYTGNVYIDAYKFDGTFMWRIDLGPNIRAGAHYTQFMVYDLDGDGQAEIVMKTADGTIDGEGNVIGDPNADYRNNNGYVLSGPEYLTVFHGLTGKALATIDYEPPRGNVAAWGDSYGNRVDRFLAGIAYLDGVRPSVIMAR
;
A
#
# COMPACT_ATOMS: atom_id res chain seq x y z
N GLY A 1 -9.91 -3.17 6.42
CA GLY A 1 -10.63 -2.41 5.39
C GLY A 1 -10.95 -0.99 5.83
N SER A 2 -11.38 -0.18 4.89
CA SER A 2 -11.83 1.20 5.10
C SER A 2 -13.05 1.48 4.25
N VAL A 3 -13.74 2.58 4.51
CA VAL A 3 -14.88 3.06 3.74
C VAL A 3 -14.74 4.55 3.48
N ALA A 4 -15.09 5.00 2.29
CA ALA A 4 -15.18 6.40 1.91
C ALA A 4 -15.99 6.53 0.61
N ASP A 5 -16.36 7.75 0.26
CA ASP A 5 -16.94 8.07 -1.04
C ASP A 5 -15.81 8.12 -2.08
N LEU A 6 -15.74 7.09 -2.94
CA LEU A 6 -14.68 6.95 -3.93
C LEU A 6 -15.05 7.53 -5.30
N ASP A 7 -16.34 7.70 -5.57
CA ASP A 7 -16.85 8.16 -6.87
C ASP A 7 -17.59 9.50 -6.82
N GLY A 8 -17.73 10.11 -5.63
CA GLY A 8 -18.32 11.42 -5.43
C GLY A 8 -19.85 11.43 -5.49
N ASP A 9 -20.51 10.28 -5.34
CA ASP A 9 -21.97 10.18 -5.41
C ASP A 9 -22.68 10.43 -4.06
N GLY A 10 -21.91 10.67 -3.00
CA GLY A 10 -22.38 10.90 -1.64
C GLY A 10 -22.64 9.59 -0.85
N ARG A 11 -22.30 8.45 -1.40
CA ARG A 11 -22.37 7.14 -0.73
C ARG A 11 -20.95 6.61 -0.54
N TYR A 12 -20.80 5.69 0.42
CA TYR A 12 -19.48 5.12 0.67
C TYR A 12 -19.30 3.82 -0.10
N GLU A 13 -18.09 3.61 -0.57
CA GLU A 13 -17.56 2.36 -1.07
C GLU A 13 -16.70 1.68 -0.01
N ILE A 14 -16.38 0.41 -0.22
CA ILE A 14 -15.57 -0.41 0.66
C ILE A 14 -14.21 -0.64 0.00
N VAL A 15 -13.11 -0.34 0.69
CA VAL A 15 -11.76 -0.70 0.29
C VAL A 15 -11.26 -1.83 1.20
N LEU A 16 -10.89 -2.96 0.61
CA LEU A 16 -10.48 -4.17 1.33
C LEU A 16 -9.06 -4.58 0.97
N LYS A 17 -8.28 -4.94 1.99
CA LYS A 17 -7.01 -5.65 1.81
C LYS A 17 -7.26 -7.15 1.83
N TRP A 18 -6.76 -7.84 0.82
CA TRP A 18 -6.75 -9.29 0.71
C TRP A 18 -5.32 -9.81 0.90
N GLU A 19 -5.12 -10.66 1.87
CA GLU A 19 -3.86 -11.36 2.07
C GLU A 19 -3.95 -12.79 1.51
N PRO A 20 -2.85 -13.31 0.91
CA PRO A 20 -2.80 -14.70 0.48
C PRO A 20 -2.84 -15.64 1.69
N SER A 21 -3.31 -16.87 1.50
CA SER A 21 -3.41 -17.86 2.58
C SER A 21 -2.06 -18.24 3.20
N ASN A 22 -0.95 -17.96 2.50
CA ASN A 22 0.41 -18.18 2.96
C ASN A 22 1.07 -16.90 3.51
N ALA A 23 0.31 -15.84 3.80
CA ALA A 23 0.83 -14.63 4.43
C ALA A 23 1.49 -14.94 5.77
N LYS A 24 2.62 -14.29 6.04
CA LYS A 24 3.39 -14.47 7.27
C LYS A 24 4.35 -13.31 7.51
N ASP A 25 4.58 -13.00 8.76
CA ASP A 25 5.62 -12.06 9.17
C ASP A 25 7.02 -12.60 8.86
N ASN A 26 8.01 -11.71 8.75
CA ASN A 26 9.42 -12.07 8.53
C ASN A 26 10.04 -12.87 9.69
N ALA A 27 9.36 -13.04 10.82
CA ALA A 27 9.74 -14.04 11.82
C ALA A 27 9.74 -15.48 11.25
N HIS A 28 9.04 -15.71 10.14
CA HIS A 28 8.95 -17.00 9.46
C HIS A 28 9.40 -16.85 8.01
N GLY A 29 10.42 -17.61 7.61
CA GLY A 29 10.89 -17.63 6.23
C GLY A 29 9.92 -18.29 5.26
N GLY A 30 10.14 -18.06 3.98
CA GLY A 30 9.38 -18.59 2.85
C GLY A 30 8.66 -17.48 2.07
N TYR A 31 8.39 -17.74 0.81
CA TYR A 31 7.68 -16.83 -0.08
C TYR A 31 6.22 -16.69 0.35
N THR A 32 5.66 -15.50 0.14
CA THR A 32 4.22 -15.21 0.23
C THR A 32 3.66 -14.93 -1.15
N GLY A 33 2.36 -15.09 -1.34
CA GLY A 33 1.67 -14.53 -2.50
C GLY A 33 1.55 -13.02 -2.40
N ASN A 34 0.97 -12.40 -3.44
CA ASN A 34 0.76 -10.96 -3.48
C ASN A 34 -0.37 -10.53 -2.54
N VAL A 35 -0.28 -9.28 -2.08
CA VAL A 35 -1.38 -8.58 -1.40
C VAL A 35 -2.18 -7.82 -2.45
N TYR A 36 -3.51 -7.88 -2.35
CA TYR A 36 -4.41 -7.09 -3.19
C TYR A 36 -5.16 -6.06 -2.35
N ILE A 37 -5.41 -4.91 -2.96
CA ILE A 37 -6.33 -3.91 -2.45
C ILE A 37 -7.45 -3.78 -3.47
N ASP A 38 -8.67 -4.08 -3.05
CA ASP A 38 -9.86 -4.04 -3.89
C ASP A 38 -10.84 -2.97 -3.43
N ALA A 39 -11.55 -2.37 -4.36
CA ALA A 39 -12.70 -1.53 -4.07
C ALA A 39 -14.00 -2.18 -4.54
N TYR A 40 -15.04 -2.00 -3.74
CA TYR A 40 -16.40 -2.50 -4.01
C TYR A 40 -17.44 -1.46 -3.61
N LYS A 41 -18.53 -1.41 -4.36
CA LYS A 41 -19.76 -0.77 -3.88
C LYS A 41 -20.41 -1.61 -2.77
N PHE A 42 -21.28 -1.00 -1.96
CA PHE A 42 -21.96 -1.71 -0.87
C PHE A 42 -22.87 -2.85 -1.34
N ASP A 43 -23.29 -2.85 -2.61
CA ASP A 43 -24.04 -3.95 -3.22
C ASP A 43 -23.16 -5.12 -3.67
N GLY A 44 -21.83 -5.02 -3.46
CA GLY A 44 -20.85 -6.03 -3.86
C GLY A 44 -20.32 -5.86 -5.28
N THR A 45 -20.71 -4.83 -6.01
CA THR A 45 -20.15 -4.54 -7.33
C THR A 45 -18.66 -4.22 -7.21
N PHE A 46 -17.83 -5.02 -7.89
CA PHE A 46 -16.38 -4.80 -7.95
C PHE A 46 -16.07 -3.55 -8.79
N MET A 47 -15.17 -2.71 -8.29
CA MET A 47 -14.72 -1.49 -8.97
C MET A 47 -13.35 -1.70 -9.61
N TRP A 48 -12.32 -1.97 -8.80
CA TRP A 48 -10.95 -2.15 -9.24
C TRP A 48 -10.12 -2.97 -8.25
N ARG A 49 -8.94 -3.41 -8.70
CA ARG A 49 -7.91 -4.08 -7.90
C ARG A 49 -6.56 -3.44 -8.12
N ILE A 50 -5.84 -3.18 -7.04
CA ILE A 50 -4.40 -2.90 -7.04
C ILE A 50 -3.69 -4.19 -6.60
N ASP A 51 -2.74 -4.67 -7.41
CA ASP A 51 -1.85 -5.78 -7.07
C ASP A 51 -0.51 -5.21 -6.57
N LEU A 52 -0.17 -5.42 -5.29
CA LEU A 52 1.07 -4.86 -4.73
C LEU A 52 2.34 -5.56 -5.23
N GLY A 53 2.20 -6.66 -5.95
CA GLY A 53 3.32 -7.34 -6.60
C GLY A 53 4.21 -8.15 -5.64
N PRO A 54 5.31 -8.73 -6.18
CA PRO A 54 6.18 -9.61 -5.41
C PRO A 54 7.06 -8.87 -4.39
N ASN A 55 7.28 -7.57 -4.57
CA ASN A 55 8.21 -6.77 -3.76
C ASN A 55 7.55 -6.12 -2.54
N ILE A 56 6.28 -6.41 -2.29
CA ILE A 56 5.58 -6.15 -1.02
C ILE A 56 5.24 -7.50 -0.40
N ARG A 57 5.88 -7.82 0.73
CA ARG A 57 5.64 -9.08 1.43
C ARG A 57 4.26 -9.05 2.10
N ALA A 58 3.52 -10.16 2.03
CA ALA A 58 2.25 -10.31 2.73
C ALA A 58 2.47 -10.69 4.19
N GLY A 59 2.01 -9.83 5.10
CA GLY A 59 2.08 -10.02 6.54
C GLY A 59 1.33 -8.90 7.27
N ALA A 60 0.99 -9.14 8.52
CA ALA A 60 0.04 -8.30 9.26
C ALA A 60 0.45 -6.82 9.39
N HIS A 61 1.75 -6.51 9.33
CA HIS A 61 2.26 -5.15 9.59
C HIS A 61 2.76 -4.42 8.35
N TYR A 62 2.79 -5.06 7.17
CA TYR A 62 3.59 -4.61 6.02
C TYR A 62 2.80 -3.78 5.00
N THR A 63 1.47 -3.74 5.13
CA THR A 63 0.60 -3.02 4.20
C THR A 63 -0.44 -2.24 5.00
N GLN A 64 -0.07 -1.07 5.47
CA GLN A 64 -1.02 -0.08 5.97
C GLN A 64 -1.46 0.79 4.80
N PHE A 65 -2.73 1.17 4.77
CA PHE A 65 -3.27 2.08 3.76
C PHE A 65 -4.29 3.02 4.40
N MET A 66 -4.49 4.15 3.77
CA MET A 66 -5.48 5.14 4.14
C MET A 66 -6.39 5.43 2.98
N VAL A 67 -7.63 5.75 3.29
CA VAL A 67 -8.64 6.19 2.33
C VAL A 67 -9.21 7.51 2.86
N TYR A 68 -9.01 8.61 2.14
CA TYR A 68 -9.42 9.93 2.56
C TYR A 68 -9.46 10.89 1.36
N ASP A 69 -10.40 11.83 1.35
CA ASP A 69 -10.42 12.95 0.41
C ASP A 69 -9.27 13.90 0.74
N LEU A 70 -8.16 13.79 -0.02
CA LEU A 70 -6.91 14.48 0.26
C LEU A 70 -6.81 15.86 -0.38
N ASP A 71 -7.55 16.09 -1.46
CA ASP A 71 -7.52 17.36 -2.20
C ASP A 71 -8.79 18.20 -2.04
N GLY A 72 -9.84 17.64 -1.44
CA GLY A 72 -11.08 18.34 -1.11
C GLY A 72 -12.08 18.37 -2.26
N ASP A 73 -11.98 17.46 -3.22
CA ASP A 73 -12.86 17.38 -4.37
C ASP A 73 -14.15 16.57 -4.12
N GLY A 74 -14.23 15.91 -2.96
CA GLY A 74 -15.36 15.07 -2.55
C GLY A 74 -15.22 13.61 -2.93
N GLN A 75 -14.12 13.21 -3.56
CA GLN A 75 -13.76 11.82 -3.83
C GLN A 75 -12.52 11.45 -2.99
N ALA A 76 -12.55 10.28 -2.38
CA ALA A 76 -11.42 9.88 -1.55
C ALA A 76 -10.34 9.18 -2.36
N GLU A 77 -9.07 9.48 -2.08
CA GLU A 77 -7.88 8.78 -2.56
C GLU A 77 -7.52 7.62 -1.65
N ILE A 78 -6.73 6.70 -2.19
CA ILE A 78 -6.07 5.63 -1.45
C ILE A 78 -4.58 5.91 -1.40
N VAL A 79 -3.97 5.82 -0.23
CA VAL A 79 -2.52 6.01 -0.05
C VAL A 79 -1.91 4.82 0.64
N MET A 80 -0.82 4.31 0.07
CA MET A 80 -0.08 3.20 0.67
C MET A 80 1.35 3.12 0.17
N LYS A 81 2.16 2.33 0.87
CA LYS A 81 3.48 1.91 0.39
C LYS A 81 3.34 1.00 -0.82
N THR A 82 4.14 1.25 -1.84
CA THR A 82 4.29 0.44 -3.04
C THR A 82 5.77 0.13 -3.32
N ALA A 83 6.02 -0.68 -4.33
CA ALA A 83 7.36 -1.04 -4.79
C ALA A 83 7.33 -1.31 -6.31
N ASP A 84 8.50 -1.59 -6.88
CA ASP A 84 8.58 -2.07 -8.26
C ASP A 84 7.69 -3.28 -8.49
N GLY A 85 6.98 -3.29 -9.62
CA GLY A 85 6.05 -4.35 -10.00
C GLY A 85 4.65 -4.26 -9.36
N THR A 86 4.35 -3.20 -8.61
CA THR A 86 2.96 -2.89 -8.20
C THR A 86 2.14 -2.52 -9.44
N ILE A 87 0.94 -3.10 -9.59
CA ILE A 87 0.02 -2.85 -10.70
C ILE A 87 -1.19 -2.07 -10.17
N ASP A 88 -1.47 -0.93 -10.76
CA ASP A 88 -2.61 -0.09 -10.37
C ASP A 88 -3.96 -0.62 -10.88
N GLY A 89 -5.06 0.07 -10.52
CA GLY A 89 -6.41 -0.35 -10.88
C GLY A 89 -6.73 -0.30 -12.38
N GLU A 90 -5.91 0.37 -13.19
CA GLU A 90 -6.00 0.44 -14.65
C GLU A 90 -4.99 -0.48 -15.36
N GLY A 91 -4.17 -1.24 -14.61
CA GLY A 91 -3.19 -2.17 -15.16
C GLY A 91 -1.83 -1.55 -15.47
N ASN A 92 -1.57 -0.30 -15.02
CA ASN A 92 -0.25 0.32 -15.18
C ASN A 92 0.70 -0.17 -14.08
N VAL A 93 1.97 -0.40 -14.45
CA VAL A 93 2.99 -0.89 -13.52
C VAL A 93 3.77 0.28 -12.93
N ILE A 94 3.95 0.29 -11.61
CA ILE A 94 4.82 1.23 -10.90
C ILE A 94 6.24 0.66 -10.90
N GLY A 95 7.20 1.47 -11.30
CA GLY A 95 8.61 1.12 -11.34
C GLY A 95 8.96 0.04 -12.36
N ASP A 96 9.90 -0.85 -12.02
CA ASP A 96 10.35 -1.93 -12.91
C ASP A 96 9.41 -3.15 -12.83
N PRO A 97 8.73 -3.52 -13.94
CA PRO A 97 7.83 -4.68 -13.97
C PRO A 97 8.53 -6.03 -13.80
N ASN A 98 9.84 -6.09 -14.02
CA ASN A 98 10.61 -7.33 -13.98
C ASN A 98 11.41 -7.50 -12.68
N ALA A 99 11.36 -6.54 -11.77
CA ALA A 99 12.12 -6.58 -10.53
C ALA A 99 11.57 -7.63 -9.56
N ASP A 100 12.47 -8.40 -8.96
CA ASP A 100 12.17 -9.31 -7.84
C ASP A 100 13.31 -9.20 -6.83
N TYR A 101 13.07 -8.52 -5.72
CA TYR A 101 14.04 -8.30 -4.65
C TYR A 101 13.95 -9.33 -3.52
N ARG A 102 13.12 -10.36 -3.66
CA ARG A 102 12.97 -11.40 -2.66
C ARG A 102 14.24 -12.26 -2.60
N ASN A 103 14.79 -12.42 -1.42
CA ASN A 103 15.89 -13.36 -1.19
C ASN A 103 15.39 -14.81 -1.08
N ASN A 104 16.30 -15.77 -0.88
CA ASN A 104 15.95 -17.20 -0.78
C ASN A 104 14.99 -17.55 0.38
N ASN A 105 14.84 -16.65 1.36
CA ASN A 105 13.86 -16.76 2.45
C ASN A 105 12.55 -16.01 2.16
N GLY A 106 12.40 -15.44 0.97
CA GLY A 106 11.23 -14.65 0.59
C GLY A 106 11.14 -13.28 1.26
N TYR A 107 12.21 -12.79 1.88
CA TYR A 107 12.28 -11.45 2.46
C TYR A 107 12.66 -10.42 1.41
N VAL A 108 12.04 -9.24 1.47
CA VAL A 108 12.37 -8.09 0.63
C VAL A 108 13.20 -7.12 1.48
N LEU A 109 14.53 -7.22 1.38
CA LEU A 109 15.47 -6.45 2.21
C LEU A 109 16.20 -5.34 1.44
N SER A 110 15.92 -5.21 0.15
CA SER A 110 16.51 -4.24 -0.76
C SER A 110 15.50 -3.83 -1.83
N GLY A 111 15.90 -2.97 -2.73
CA GLY A 111 15.05 -2.41 -3.77
C GLY A 111 14.40 -1.09 -3.34
N PRO A 112 13.85 -0.32 -4.28
CA PRO A 112 13.17 0.93 -4.01
C PRO A 112 11.87 0.69 -3.25
N GLU A 113 11.48 1.69 -2.48
CA GLU A 113 10.20 1.75 -1.77
C GLU A 113 9.55 3.08 -2.12
N TYR A 114 8.27 3.04 -2.39
CA TYR A 114 7.50 4.22 -2.79
C TYR A 114 6.32 4.46 -1.86
N LEU A 115 5.87 5.68 -1.79
CA LEU A 115 4.55 6.07 -1.31
C LEU A 115 3.74 6.51 -2.51
N THR A 116 2.60 5.85 -2.76
CA THR A 116 1.74 6.13 -3.92
C THR A 116 0.36 6.55 -3.48
N VAL A 117 -0.17 7.57 -4.13
CA VAL A 117 -1.56 8.03 -4.05
C VAL A 117 -2.31 7.49 -5.27
N PHE A 118 -3.45 6.87 -5.04
CA PHE A 118 -4.30 6.30 -6.08
C PHE A 118 -5.67 6.98 -6.10
N HIS A 119 -6.21 7.16 -7.28
CA HIS A 119 -7.54 7.71 -7.53
C HIS A 119 -8.63 6.77 -7.00
N GLY A 120 -9.58 7.28 -6.23
CA GLY A 120 -10.61 6.47 -5.59
C GLY A 120 -11.50 5.71 -6.57
N LEU A 121 -11.98 6.37 -7.61
CA LEU A 121 -12.91 5.78 -8.57
C LEU A 121 -12.29 4.66 -9.41
N THR A 122 -11.01 4.77 -9.78
CA THR A 122 -10.38 3.86 -10.78
C THR A 122 -9.23 3.04 -10.24
N GLY A 123 -8.69 3.36 -9.06
CA GLY A 123 -7.47 2.75 -8.54
C GLY A 123 -6.20 3.11 -9.31
N LYS A 124 -6.25 4.10 -10.22
CA LYS A 124 -5.10 4.59 -10.98
C LYS A 124 -4.09 5.29 -10.09
N ALA A 125 -2.80 5.03 -10.28
CA ALA A 125 -1.74 5.78 -9.61
C ALA A 125 -1.71 7.25 -10.08
N LEU A 126 -1.91 8.20 -9.15
CA LEU A 126 -1.89 9.64 -9.41
C LEU A 126 -0.51 10.24 -9.18
N ALA A 127 0.14 9.84 -8.09
CA ALA A 127 1.46 10.31 -7.71
C ALA A 127 2.24 9.21 -6.98
N THR A 128 3.51 9.10 -7.28
CA THR A 128 4.44 8.17 -6.65
C THR A 128 5.72 8.91 -6.30
N ILE A 129 6.14 8.83 -5.05
CA ILE A 129 7.38 9.41 -4.54
C ILE A 129 8.19 8.34 -3.79
N ASP A 130 9.47 8.58 -3.56
CA ASP A 130 10.27 7.72 -2.70
C ASP A 130 9.70 7.72 -1.28
N TYR A 131 9.74 6.55 -0.63
CA TYR A 131 9.24 6.41 0.74
C TYR A 131 10.23 6.99 1.74
N GLU A 132 9.74 7.89 2.61
CA GLU A 132 10.51 8.51 3.68
C GLU A 132 9.94 8.15 5.07
N PRO A 133 10.77 7.76 6.05
CA PRO A 133 12.22 7.53 5.95
C PRO A 133 12.54 6.26 5.15
N PRO A 134 13.67 6.24 4.40
CA PRO A 134 14.07 5.08 3.61
C PRO A 134 14.43 3.89 4.50
N ARG A 135 14.35 2.67 3.98
CA ARG A 135 14.73 1.43 4.68
C ARG A 135 16.16 1.50 5.23
N GLY A 136 17.10 2.00 4.44
CA GLY A 136 18.51 2.10 4.81
C GLY A 136 19.10 0.74 5.23
N ASN A 137 19.89 0.74 6.30
CA ASN A 137 20.43 -0.50 6.86
C ASN A 137 19.36 -1.21 7.69
N VAL A 138 18.83 -2.33 7.18
CA VAL A 138 17.78 -3.13 7.82
C VAL A 138 18.12 -3.49 9.28
N ALA A 139 19.39 -3.87 9.56
CA ALA A 139 19.81 -4.28 10.89
C ALA A 139 19.76 -3.12 11.92
N ALA A 140 19.85 -1.88 11.46
CA ALA A 140 19.74 -0.72 12.36
C ALA A 140 18.36 -0.55 12.99
N TRP A 141 17.33 -1.18 12.42
CA TRP A 141 15.94 -1.15 12.94
C TRP A 141 15.66 -2.20 14.02
N GLY A 142 16.64 -3.08 14.33
CA GLY A 142 16.59 -4.02 15.44
C GLY A 142 16.52 -5.49 15.07
N ASP A 143 16.44 -5.82 13.78
CA ASP A 143 16.65 -7.18 13.25
C ASP A 143 17.20 -7.13 11.82
N SER A 144 17.79 -8.24 11.35
CA SER A 144 18.42 -8.33 10.03
C SER A 144 17.53 -8.98 8.96
N TYR A 145 16.31 -9.37 9.32
CA TYR A 145 15.37 -10.08 8.45
C TYR A 145 14.11 -9.26 8.07
N GLY A 146 14.11 -7.98 8.41
CA GLY A 146 13.13 -7.02 7.90
C GLY A 146 11.81 -6.96 8.66
N ASN A 147 11.66 -7.65 9.81
CA ASN A 147 10.40 -7.61 10.55
C ASN A 147 10.15 -6.27 11.26
N ARG A 148 11.23 -5.60 11.71
CA ARG A 148 11.12 -4.31 12.40
C ARG A 148 11.00 -3.15 11.43
N VAL A 149 11.79 -3.16 10.37
CA VAL A 149 11.83 -2.09 9.38
C VAL A 149 10.54 -1.98 8.55
N ASP A 150 9.78 -3.05 8.41
CA ASP A 150 8.54 -3.09 7.63
C ASP A 150 7.27 -3.00 8.50
N ARG A 151 7.36 -2.45 9.71
CA ARG A 151 6.20 -2.18 10.56
C ARG A 151 5.73 -0.74 10.36
N PHE A 152 4.70 -0.59 9.54
CA PHE A 152 4.16 0.71 9.18
C PHE A 152 2.95 1.09 10.04
N LEU A 153 2.84 2.40 10.32
CA LEU A 153 1.63 3.02 10.87
C LEU A 153 1.19 4.12 9.90
N ALA A 154 -0.10 4.25 9.73
CA ALA A 154 -0.69 5.20 8.81
C ALA A 154 -1.78 6.03 9.48
N GLY A 155 -1.92 7.28 9.09
CA GLY A 155 -2.94 8.19 9.60
C GLY A 155 -3.07 9.44 8.74
N ILE A 156 -4.15 10.17 8.97
CA ILE A 156 -4.38 11.49 8.39
C ILE A 156 -4.38 12.52 9.51
N ALA A 157 -3.72 13.65 9.29
CA ALA A 157 -3.70 14.77 10.23
C ALA A 157 -3.75 16.10 9.49
N TYR A 158 -4.37 17.10 10.09
CA TYR A 158 -4.41 18.48 9.59
C TYR A 158 -3.27 19.29 10.23
N LEU A 159 -2.04 19.10 9.73
CA LEU A 159 -0.85 19.69 10.33
C LEU A 159 -0.79 21.21 10.19
N ASP A 160 -1.39 21.76 9.14
CA ASP A 160 -1.52 23.21 8.93
C ASP A 160 -2.89 23.76 9.38
N GLY A 161 -3.75 22.90 9.92
CA GLY A 161 -5.12 23.24 10.34
C GLY A 161 -6.14 23.41 9.21
N VAL A 162 -5.73 23.20 7.96
CA VAL A 162 -6.58 23.46 6.77
C VAL A 162 -6.65 22.26 5.84
N ARG A 163 -5.52 21.62 5.54
CA ARG A 163 -5.42 20.54 4.56
C ARG A 163 -5.06 19.22 5.22
N PRO A 164 -5.64 18.09 4.76
CA PRO A 164 -5.24 16.78 5.23
C PRO A 164 -3.79 16.51 4.81
N SER A 165 -3.02 15.92 5.71
CA SER A 165 -1.66 15.47 5.48
C SER A 165 -1.58 13.97 5.72
N VAL A 166 -0.88 13.28 4.84
CA VAL A 166 -0.61 11.84 4.98
C VAL A 166 0.52 11.63 5.95
N ILE A 167 0.28 10.82 6.98
CA ILE A 167 1.30 10.38 7.94
C ILE A 167 1.56 8.90 7.68
N MET A 168 2.76 8.59 7.22
CA MET A 168 3.23 7.20 7.06
C MET A 168 4.53 7.05 7.85
N ALA A 169 4.45 6.37 8.99
CA ALA A 169 5.59 6.11 9.85
C ALA A 169 6.11 4.67 9.67
N ARG A 170 7.41 4.53 9.91
CA ARG A 170 8.10 3.23 9.93
C ARG A 170 8.59 2.96 11.33
#